data_d1f2a75384059719c4c156788c2cab05
#
_entry.id   d1f2a75384059719c4c156788c2cab05
#
_cell.length_a   1.000
_cell.length_b   1.000
_cell.length_c   1.000
_cell.angle_alpha   90.00
_cell.angle_beta   90.00
_cell.angle_gamma   90.00
#
_symmetry.space_group_name_H-M   'P 1'
#
loop_
_entity.id
_entity.type
_entity.pdbx_description
1 polymer ?
#
loop_
_entity_poly.entity_id
_entity_poly.type
_entity_poly.pdbx_seq_one_letter_code
_entity_poly.pdbx_strand_id
1 'polypeptide(L)'
;KIVGLTIESVGPDAKLNDLCRIYSADNSQELYAEVVGFNDSNVLLMPYDVVDGIGPGSVVENMERPLSVKVGDGILGHTLDGLGNPTDGSELEYTDEYPVEAAPPDPMDREIISKVLPLGVKAVDGLLTVGKGQRIGIFAGSGVGKSTLLGMFARNTKADINVIALIGERGREVREFVERDLGPEGMARSVLVVATSDKPALIRNKAAKTATAIAEYF
;
A
#
# COMPACT_ATOMS: atom_id res chain seq x y z
N LYS A 1 15.35 -11.37 -20.86
CA LYS A 1 16.66 -11.22 -20.18
C LYS A 1 16.46 -10.61 -18.81
N ILE A 2 17.15 -11.12 -17.79
CA ILE A 2 17.10 -10.56 -16.43
C ILE A 2 18.39 -9.79 -16.19
N VAL A 3 18.29 -8.53 -15.76
CA VAL A 3 19.44 -7.66 -15.48
C VAL A 3 19.18 -6.91 -14.17
N GLY A 4 19.88 -7.29 -13.12
CA GLY A 4 19.66 -6.72 -11.79
C GLY A 4 18.25 -6.99 -11.29
N LEU A 5 17.48 -5.92 -11.05
CA LEU A 5 16.09 -5.98 -10.58
C LEU A 5 15.04 -5.91 -11.71
N THR A 6 15.48 -5.87 -12.98
CA THR A 6 14.57 -5.72 -14.12
C THR A 6 14.58 -6.95 -15.02
N ILE A 7 13.42 -7.25 -15.59
CA ILE A 7 13.20 -8.27 -16.59
C ILE A 7 12.99 -7.57 -17.92
N GLU A 8 13.79 -7.90 -18.93
CA GLU A 8 13.64 -7.44 -20.29
C GLU A 8 12.90 -8.50 -21.10
N SER A 9 11.72 -8.13 -21.64
CA SER A 9 10.85 -9.00 -22.42
C SER A 9 10.69 -8.51 -23.84
N VAL A 10 10.61 -9.43 -24.80
CA VAL A 10 10.24 -9.14 -26.20
C VAL A 10 8.70 -9.11 -26.26
N GLY A 11 8.12 -7.91 -26.22
CA GLY A 11 6.67 -7.75 -26.00
C GLY A 11 6.25 -8.04 -24.54
N PRO A 12 4.94 -8.02 -24.24
CA PRO A 12 3.81 -7.62 -25.09
C PRO A 12 3.78 -6.13 -25.43
N ASP A 13 2.85 -5.71 -26.30
CA ASP A 13 2.53 -4.28 -26.41
C ASP A 13 2.03 -3.77 -25.06
N ALA A 14 2.67 -2.74 -24.55
CA ALA A 14 2.38 -2.21 -23.21
C ALA A 14 2.67 -0.73 -23.11
N LYS A 15 2.09 -0.07 -22.14
CA LYS A 15 2.34 1.32 -21.77
C LYS A 15 3.14 1.39 -20.47
N LEU A 16 3.77 2.53 -20.24
CA LEU A 16 4.43 2.78 -18.95
C LEU A 16 3.40 2.65 -17.80
N ASN A 17 3.82 2.00 -16.72
CA ASN A 17 3.01 1.67 -15.53
C ASN A 17 1.93 0.59 -15.75
N ASP A 18 1.82 -0.02 -16.92
CA ASP A 18 0.94 -1.18 -17.07
C ASP A 18 1.38 -2.32 -16.14
N LEU A 19 0.39 -2.98 -15.57
CA LEU A 19 0.57 -4.21 -14.82
C LEU A 19 0.72 -5.39 -15.78
N CYS A 20 1.79 -6.15 -15.65
CA CYS A 20 2.01 -7.38 -16.39
C CYS A 20 2.02 -8.57 -15.46
N ARG A 21 1.56 -9.71 -15.98
CA ARG A 21 1.66 -11.01 -15.33
C ARG A 21 2.70 -11.84 -16.08
N ILE A 22 3.61 -12.46 -15.34
CA ILE A 22 4.69 -13.28 -15.88
C ILE A 22 4.47 -14.70 -15.39
N TYR A 23 4.43 -15.65 -16.32
CA TYR A 23 4.31 -17.08 -16.03
C TYR A 23 5.66 -17.76 -16.23
N SER A 24 6.02 -18.66 -15.34
CA SER A 24 7.15 -19.57 -15.56
C SER A 24 6.91 -20.45 -16.80
N ALA A 25 7.98 -20.97 -17.40
CA ALA A 25 7.88 -21.77 -18.63
C ALA A 25 7.02 -23.02 -18.49
N ASP A 26 6.90 -23.56 -17.27
CA ASP A 26 6.06 -24.71 -16.91
C ASP A 26 4.69 -24.33 -16.34
N ASN A 27 4.36 -23.03 -16.29
CA ASN A 27 3.16 -22.47 -15.67
C ASN A 27 2.98 -22.84 -14.16
N SER A 28 4.05 -23.23 -13.49
CA SER A 28 3.98 -23.57 -12.06
C SER A 28 3.95 -22.35 -11.14
N GLN A 29 4.44 -21.21 -11.64
CA GLN A 29 4.53 -19.97 -10.90
C GLN A 29 4.03 -18.79 -11.73
N GLU A 30 3.45 -17.82 -11.05
CA GLU A 30 3.10 -16.52 -11.60
C GLU A 30 3.68 -15.39 -10.78
N LEU A 31 4.04 -14.31 -11.43
CA LEU A 31 4.64 -13.13 -10.84
C LEU A 31 4.06 -11.87 -11.48
N TYR A 32 3.67 -10.91 -10.67
CA TYR A 32 3.28 -9.59 -11.16
C TYR A 32 4.48 -8.66 -11.29
N ALA A 33 4.47 -7.84 -12.33
CA ALA A 33 5.50 -6.86 -12.61
C ALA A 33 4.89 -5.59 -13.22
N GLU A 34 5.58 -4.48 -13.07
CA GLU A 34 5.19 -3.19 -13.65
C GLU A 34 6.09 -2.82 -14.81
N VAL A 35 5.52 -2.26 -15.87
CA VAL A 35 6.29 -1.69 -16.98
C VAL A 35 6.96 -0.41 -16.51
N VAL A 36 8.29 -0.43 -16.40
CA VAL A 36 9.08 0.72 -15.93
C VAL A 36 9.84 1.44 -17.05
N GLY A 37 9.78 0.91 -18.26
CA GLY A 37 10.43 1.53 -19.42
C GLY A 37 10.51 0.61 -20.62
N PHE A 38 11.23 1.08 -21.64
CA PHE A 38 11.44 0.37 -22.90
C PHE A 38 12.91 0.46 -23.29
N ASN A 39 13.39 -0.58 -23.96
CA ASN A 39 14.71 -0.65 -24.56
C ASN A 39 14.56 -1.18 -25.99
N ASP A 40 14.68 -0.28 -26.98
CA ASP A 40 14.29 -0.53 -28.37
C ASP A 40 12.82 -1.02 -28.44
N SER A 41 12.62 -2.25 -28.88
CA SER A 41 11.30 -2.92 -28.93
C SER A 41 11.00 -3.82 -27.73
N ASN A 42 11.88 -3.84 -26.74
CA ASN A 42 11.70 -4.66 -25.54
C ASN A 42 11.05 -3.87 -24.41
N VAL A 43 10.23 -4.55 -23.63
CA VAL A 43 9.58 -4.00 -22.43
C VAL A 43 10.47 -4.29 -21.23
N LEU A 44 10.73 -3.26 -20.43
CA LEU A 44 11.43 -3.38 -19.15
C LEU A 44 10.40 -3.51 -18.03
N LEU A 45 10.43 -4.63 -17.35
CA LEU A 45 9.52 -4.99 -16.29
C LEU A 45 10.24 -4.99 -14.94
N MET A 46 9.63 -4.41 -13.93
CA MET A 46 10.10 -4.50 -12.54
C MET A 46 9.15 -5.39 -11.73
N PRO A 47 9.62 -6.55 -11.28
CA PRO A 47 8.79 -7.49 -10.55
C PRO A 47 8.44 -6.98 -9.15
N TYR A 48 7.24 -7.31 -8.68
CA TYR A 48 6.78 -6.97 -7.34
C TYR A 48 7.24 -7.97 -6.27
N ASP A 49 7.66 -9.17 -6.67
CA ASP A 49 8.17 -10.16 -5.73
C ASP A 49 9.53 -10.71 -6.19
N VAL A 50 10.09 -11.61 -5.41
CA VAL A 50 11.35 -12.28 -5.74
C VAL A 50 11.18 -13.09 -7.03
N VAL A 51 12.10 -12.88 -7.96
CA VAL A 51 12.09 -13.59 -9.24
C VAL A 51 12.66 -14.99 -9.03
N ASP A 52 11.77 -15.97 -8.91
CA ASP A 52 12.14 -17.38 -8.87
C ASP A 52 11.37 -18.13 -9.97
N GLY A 53 11.99 -19.14 -10.55
CA GLY A 53 11.39 -19.94 -11.63
C GLY A 53 11.18 -19.22 -12.96
N ILE A 54 11.51 -17.94 -13.07
CA ILE A 54 11.34 -17.14 -14.30
C ILE A 54 12.65 -17.18 -15.12
N GLY A 55 12.53 -17.59 -16.37
CA GLY A 55 13.68 -17.76 -17.26
C GLY A 55 13.30 -17.76 -18.74
N PRO A 56 14.19 -18.26 -19.61
CA PRO A 56 13.89 -18.43 -21.02
C PRO A 56 12.66 -19.32 -21.22
N GLY A 57 11.70 -18.87 -22.04
CA GLY A 57 10.42 -19.54 -22.25
C GLY A 57 9.29 -19.09 -21.35
N SER A 58 9.56 -18.23 -20.37
CA SER A 58 8.50 -17.56 -19.59
C SER A 58 7.66 -16.65 -20.47
N VAL A 59 6.37 -16.57 -20.20
CA VAL A 59 5.39 -15.77 -20.96
C VAL A 59 5.01 -14.54 -20.16
N VAL A 60 4.93 -13.40 -20.83
CA VAL A 60 4.49 -12.13 -20.26
C VAL A 60 3.16 -11.73 -20.87
N GLU A 61 2.18 -11.48 -20.03
CA GLU A 61 0.85 -11.00 -20.40
C GLU A 61 0.66 -9.57 -19.88
N ASN A 62 0.26 -8.65 -20.75
CA ASN A 62 -0.14 -7.30 -20.33
C ASN A 62 -1.58 -7.33 -19.86
N MET A 63 -1.83 -6.80 -18.66
CA MET A 63 -3.18 -6.68 -18.10
C MET A 63 -3.95 -5.44 -18.63
N GLU A 64 -3.30 -4.64 -19.50
CA GLU A 64 -3.84 -3.43 -20.13
C GLU A 64 -4.37 -2.38 -19.14
N ARG A 65 -3.91 -2.43 -17.91
CA ARG A 65 -4.29 -1.51 -16.83
C ARG A 65 -3.12 -1.28 -15.87
N PRO A 66 -3.06 -0.12 -15.21
CA PRO A 66 -2.16 0.07 -14.09
C PRO A 66 -2.60 -0.72 -12.86
N LEU A 67 -1.73 -0.76 -11.85
CA LEU A 67 -2.09 -1.32 -10.54
C LEU A 67 -3.26 -0.54 -9.94
N SER A 68 -4.32 -1.25 -9.59
CA SER A 68 -5.49 -0.74 -8.85
C SER A 68 -5.69 -1.52 -7.56
N VAL A 69 -6.36 -0.91 -6.60
CA VAL A 69 -6.71 -1.52 -5.32
C VAL A 69 -8.23 -1.58 -5.17
N LYS A 70 -8.74 -2.68 -4.63
CA LYS A 70 -10.14 -2.87 -4.29
C LYS A 70 -10.50 -1.99 -3.10
N VAL A 71 -11.61 -1.25 -3.20
CA VAL A 71 -12.04 -0.27 -2.20
C VAL A 71 -13.54 -0.41 -1.91
N GLY A 72 -13.97 0.08 -0.77
CA GLY A 72 -15.35 0.00 -0.29
C GLY A 72 -15.41 -0.39 1.19
N ASP A 73 -16.57 -0.30 1.80
CA ASP A 73 -16.75 -0.59 3.23
C ASP A 73 -16.35 -2.03 3.61
N GLY A 74 -16.46 -2.96 2.69
CA GLY A 74 -16.11 -4.37 2.93
C GLY A 74 -14.62 -4.64 3.13
N ILE A 75 -13.73 -3.67 2.87
CA ILE A 75 -12.30 -3.82 3.19
C ILE A 75 -11.94 -3.39 4.62
N LEU A 76 -12.89 -2.80 5.36
CA LEU A 76 -12.68 -2.44 6.76
C LEU A 76 -12.47 -3.71 7.61
N GLY A 77 -11.55 -3.64 8.55
CA GLY A 77 -11.16 -4.77 9.37
C GLY A 77 -10.13 -5.70 8.74
N HIS A 78 -9.72 -5.47 7.49
CA HIS A 78 -8.75 -6.31 6.80
C HIS A 78 -7.31 -5.78 6.88
N THR A 79 -6.39 -6.73 6.84
CA THR A 79 -4.96 -6.45 6.63
C THR A 79 -4.60 -6.85 5.20
N LEU A 80 -4.10 -5.88 4.45
CA LEU A 80 -3.75 -6.02 3.05
C LEU A 80 -2.22 -6.01 2.88
N ASP A 81 -1.74 -6.64 1.83
CA ASP A 81 -0.35 -6.52 1.39
C ASP A 81 -0.08 -5.19 0.67
N GLY A 82 1.15 -4.97 0.22
CA GLY A 82 1.53 -3.75 -0.51
C GLY A 82 0.84 -3.55 -1.86
N LEU A 83 0.19 -4.57 -2.39
CA LEU A 83 -0.58 -4.52 -3.64
C LEU A 83 -2.09 -4.45 -3.41
N GLY A 84 -2.54 -4.48 -2.14
CA GLY A 84 -3.95 -4.42 -1.77
C GLY A 84 -4.66 -5.77 -1.69
N ASN A 85 -3.93 -6.89 -1.66
CA ASN A 85 -4.51 -8.21 -1.46
C ASN A 85 -4.59 -8.56 0.03
N PRO A 86 -5.64 -9.27 0.50
CA PRO A 86 -5.73 -9.74 1.87
C PRO A 86 -4.57 -10.65 2.24
N THR A 87 -3.96 -10.42 3.39
CA THR A 87 -2.81 -11.21 3.85
C THR A 87 -3.19 -12.59 4.38
N ASP A 88 -4.46 -12.81 4.69
CA ASP A 88 -5.03 -14.07 5.17
C ASP A 88 -5.66 -14.93 4.05
N GLY A 89 -5.63 -14.43 2.79
CA GLY A 89 -6.20 -15.10 1.64
C GLY A 89 -7.74 -15.07 1.59
N SER A 90 -8.39 -14.27 2.44
CA SER A 90 -9.84 -14.06 2.39
C SER A 90 -10.26 -13.35 1.09
N GLU A 91 -11.51 -13.54 0.69
CA GLU A 91 -12.10 -12.74 -0.37
C GLU A 91 -12.56 -11.39 0.17
N LEU A 92 -12.23 -10.30 -0.54
CA LEU A 92 -12.68 -8.95 -0.20
C LEU A 92 -14.04 -8.67 -0.85
N GLU A 93 -15.01 -8.24 -0.05
CA GLU A 93 -16.15 -7.53 -0.57
C GLU A 93 -15.71 -6.10 -0.93
N TYR A 94 -15.91 -5.67 -2.15
CA TYR A 94 -15.52 -4.34 -2.61
C TYR A 94 -16.59 -3.73 -3.51
N THR A 95 -16.59 -2.40 -3.54
CA THR A 95 -17.58 -1.64 -4.34
C THR A 95 -16.96 -1.13 -5.63
N ASP A 96 -15.67 -0.81 -5.60
CA ASP A 96 -14.96 -0.19 -6.72
C ASP A 96 -13.48 -0.60 -6.74
N GLU A 97 -12.79 -0.29 -7.85
CA GLU A 97 -11.33 -0.38 -7.98
C GLU A 97 -10.75 1.01 -8.18
N TYR A 98 -9.83 1.41 -7.31
CA TYR A 98 -9.19 2.72 -7.35
C TYR A 98 -7.74 2.62 -7.83
N PRO A 99 -7.27 3.46 -8.76
CA PRO A 99 -5.89 3.40 -9.25
C PRO A 99 -4.91 3.76 -8.12
N VAL A 100 -3.87 2.96 -7.96
CA VAL A 100 -2.83 3.20 -6.94
C VAL A 100 -2.02 4.47 -7.24
N GLU A 101 -1.94 4.85 -8.52
CA GLU A 101 -1.27 6.06 -8.96
C GLU A 101 -2.28 7.00 -9.65
N ALA A 102 -2.98 7.78 -8.83
CA ALA A 102 -3.87 8.84 -9.31
C ALA A 102 -3.12 10.18 -9.40
N ALA A 103 -3.58 11.05 -10.31
CA ALA A 103 -3.09 12.43 -10.34
C ALA A 103 -3.58 13.19 -9.09
N PRO A 104 -2.73 14.02 -8.47
CA PRO A 104 -3.17 14.81 -7.33
C PRO A 104 -4.23 15.83 -7.77
N PRO A 105 -5.16 16.22 -6.87
CA PRO A 105 -6.14 17.27 -7.15
C PRO A 105 -5.43 18.61 -7.40
N ASP A 106 -6.06 19.46 -8.22
CA ASP A 106 -5.56 20.82 -8.47
C ASP A 106 -5.38 21.56 -7.13
N PRO A 107 -4.34 22.40 -6.99
CA PRO A 107 -4.13 23.19 -5.78
C PRO A 107 -5.33 24.07 -5.41
N MET A 108 -6.11 24.54 -6.39
CA MET A 108 -7.28 25.40 -6.16
C MET A 108 -8.53 24.60 -5.72
N ASP A 109 -8.57 23.29 -5.97
CA ASP A 109 -9.65 22.41 -5.54
C ASP A 109 -9.48 21.93 -4.08
N ARG A 110 -8.33 22.24 -3.46
CA ARG A 110 -8.03 21.82 -2.09
C ARG A 110 -8.72 22.73 -1.08
N GLU A 111 -9.47 22.13 -0.16
CA GLU A 111 -10.05 22.87 0.95
C GLU A 111 -8.98 23.47 1.87
N ILE A 112 -9.26 24.66 2.40
CA ILE A 112 -8.44 25.30 3.44
C ILE A 112 -8.64 24.54 4.75
N ILE A 113 -7.54 24.22 5.43
CA ILE A 113 -7.58 23.57 6.75
C ILE A 113 -8.13 24.56 7.77
N SER A 114 -9.41 24.38 8.17
CA SER A 114 -10.12 25.26 9.10
C SER A 114 -10.82 24.53 10.24
N LYS A 115 -10.89 23.17 10.17
CA LYS A 115 -11.58 22.35 11.16
C LYS A 115 -10.58 21.54 11.97
N VAL A 116 -10.73 21.55 13.29
CA VAL A 116 -9.89 20.73 14.19
C VAL A 116 -10.26 19.26 14.09
N LEU A 117 -9.25 18.39 14.05
CA LEU A 117 -9.38 16.94 14.18
C LEU A 117 -8.78 16.50 15.52
N PRO A 118 -9.59 16.19 16.54
CA PRO A 118 -9.09 15.63 17.78
C PRO A 118 -8.52 14.22 17.55
N LEU A 119 -7.29 13.99 18.02
CA LEU A 119 -6.62 12.68 17.94
C LEU A 119 -6.87 11.84 19.21
N GLY A 120 -7.53 12.39 20.22
CA GLY A 120 -7.91 11.70 21.46
C GLY A 120 -6.76 11.47 22.44
N VAL A 121 -5.62 12.12 22.24
CA VAL A 121 -4.47 12.10 23.16
C VAL A 121 -4.33 13.48 23.80
N LYS A 122 -4.57 13.57 25.11
CA LYS A 122 -4.65 14.84 25.86
C LYS A 122 -3.43 15.75 25.64
N ALA A 123 -2.23 15.19 25.60
CA ALA A 123 -1.01 15.96 25.39
C ALA A 123 -0.93 16.56 23.97
N VAL A 124 -1.49 15.87 22.98
CA VAL A 124 -1.54 16.34 21.59
C VAL A 124 -2.70 17.34 21.45
N ASP A 125 -3.90 16.95 21.82
CA ASP A 125 -5.10 17.78 21.63
C ASP A 125 -5.06 19.07 22.48
N GLY A 126 -4.38 19.04 23.62
CA GLY A 126 -4.28 20.19 24.52
C GLY A 126 -3.14 21.16 24.21
N LEU A 127 -2.07 20.71 23.56
CA LEU A 127 -0.86 21.50 23.31
C LEU A 127 -0.57 21.71 21.82
N LEU A 128 -1.07 20.84 20.95
CA LEU A 128 -0.85 20.85 19.51
C LEU A 128 -2.20 20.76 18.80
N THR A 129 -2.56 21.77 18.04
CA THR A 129 -3.81 21.72 17.27
C THR A 129 -3.57 21.00 15.95
N VAL A 130 -4.30 19.91 15.69
CA VAL A 130 -4.28 19.19 14.42
C VAL A 130 -5.57 19.46 13.66
N GLY A 131 -5.47 19.85 12.41
CA GLY A 131 -6.61 20.13 11.53
C GLY A 131 -6.95 18.99 10.59
N LYS A 132 -8.20 18.90 10.15
CA LYS A 132 -8.61 17.98 9.08
C LYS A 132 -7.85 18.35 7.80
N GLY A 133 -7.19 17.34 7.17
CA GLY A 133 -6.33 17.53 6.00
C GLY A 133 -4.89 17.94 6.32
N GLN A 134 -4.54 18.14 7.60
CA GLN A 134 -3.17 18.46 8.00
C GLN A 134 -2.27 17.22 7.99
N ARG A 135 -1.04 17.39 7.50
CA ARG A 135 0.03 16.40 7.61
C ARG A 135 0.87 16.70 8.85
N ILE A 136 1.06 15.70 9.70
CA ILE A 136 1.90 15.77 10.88
C ILE A 136 2.99 14.70 10.82
N GLY A 137 4.16 14.99 11.37
CA GLY A 137 5.27 14.06 11.50
C GLY A 137 5.49 13.64 12.95
N ILE A 138 5.70 12.34 13.19
CA ILE A 138 6.13 11.78 14.47
C ILE A 138 7.54 11.21 14.27
N PHE A 139 8.54 11.96 14.72
CA PHE A 139 9.94 11.58 14.59
C PHE A 139 10.46 11.07 15.92
N ALA A 140 10.91 9.83 15.96
CA ALA A 140 11.36 9.18 17.16
C ALA A 140 12.40 8.10 16.88
N GLY A 141 13.30 7.87 17.80
CA GLY A 141 14.19 6.72 17.78
C GLY A 141 13.45 5.40 18.02
N SER A 142 14.17 4.29 17.98
CA SER A 142 13.59 2.97 18.29
C SER A 142 13.19 2.88 19.76
N GLY A 143 12.05 2.25 20.05
CA GLY A 143 11.63 1.90 21.42
C GLY A 143 11.08 3.05 22.27
N VAL A 144 10.85 4.25 21.72
CA VAL A 144 10.36 5.41 22.49
C VAL A 144 8.83 5.56 22.48
N GLY A 145 8.08 4.61 21.91
CA GLY A 145 6.62 4.60 21.94
C GLY A 145 5.93 5.20 20.70
N LYS A 146 6.61 5.33 19.56
CA LYS A 146 6.01 5.81 18.30
C LYS A 146 4.78 4.99 17.90
N SER A 147 4.91 3.66 17.86
CA SER A 147 3.81 2.75 17.47
C SER A 147 2.67 2.78 18.49
N THR A 148 2.99 2.83 19.78
CA THR A 148 1.99 2.99 20.84
C THR A 148 1.20 4.29 20.68
N LEU A 149 1.86 5.41 20.37
CA LEU A 149 1.19 6.69 20.12
C LEU A 149 0.30 6.62 18.87
N LEU A 150 0.77 5.96 17.79
CA LEU A 150 -0.01 5.74 16.59
C LEU A 150 -1.27 4.90 16.88
N GLY A 151 -1.14 3.83 17.67
CA GLY A 151 -2.28 3.03 18.12
C GLY A 151 -3.26 3.83 18.98
N MET A 152 -2.77 4.72 19.84
CA MET A 152 -3.63 5.64 20.61
C MET A 152 -4.41 6.57 19.68
N PHE A 153 -3.79 7.12 18.64
CA PHE A 153 -4.49 7.92 17.65
C PHE A 153 -5.57 7.11 16.93
N ALA A 154 -5.22 5.94 16.42
CA ALA A 154 -6.14 5.09 15.68
C ALA A 154 -7.39 4.70 16.51
N ARG A 155 -7.24 4.44 17.81
CA ARG A 155 -8.36 4.12 18.70
C ARG A 155 -9.21 5.32 19.08
N ASN A 156 -8.60 6.47 19.30
CA ASN A 156 -9.26 7.60 19.98
C ASN A 156 -9.59 8.79 19.07
N THR A 157 -9.07 8.81 17.83
CA THR A 157 -9.37 9.89 16.89
C THR A 157 -10.85 10.00 16.57
N LYS A 158 -11.30 11.21 16.25
CA LYS A 158 -12.64 11.49 15.73
C LYS A 158 -12.76 11.30 14.21
N ALA A 159 -11.75 10.74 13.56
CA ALA A 159 -11.87 10.29 12.18
C ALA A 159 -12.82 9.08 12.10
N ASP A 160 -13.58 8.98 11.04
CA ASP A 160 -14.55 7.91 10.83
C ASP A 160 -13.83 6.60 10.53
N ILE A 161 -12.80 6.63 9.71
CA ILE A 161 -12.01 5.49 9.23
C ILE A 161 -10.52 5.78 9.44
N ASN A 162 -9.75 4.73 9.70
CA ASN A 162 -8.29 4.79 9.71
C ASN A 162 -7.72 3.94 8.58
N VAL A 163 -6.84 4.51 7.78
CA VAL A 163 -5.99 3.75 6.85
C VAL A 163 -4.58 3.80 7.39
N ILE A 164 -4.03 2.64 7.74
CA ILE A 164 -2.75 2.52 8.44
C ILE A 164 -1.75 1.76 7.57
N ALA A 165 -0.66 2.40 7.21
CA ALA A 165 0.42 1.79 6.44
C ALA A 165 1.59 1.41 7.37
N LEU A 166 1.85 0.11 7.53
CA LEU A 166 2.98 -0.43 8.30
C LEU A 166 4.07 -0.87 7.30
N ILE A 167 5.00 0.05 7.01
CA ILE A 167 5.99 -0.12 5.95
C ILE A 167 7.40 -0.18 6.54
N GLY A 168 8.12 -1.27 6.24
CA GLY A 168 9.48 -1.48 6.73
C GLY A 168 9.56 -1.90 8.20
N GLU A 169 8.42 -2.11 8.86
CA GLU A 169 8.37 -2.66 10.22
C GLU A 169 8.72 -4.15 10.20
N ARG A 170 9.13 -4.70 11.34
CA ARG A 170 9.37 -6.14 11.45
C ARG A 170 8.05 -6.89 11.60
N GLY A 171 7.95 -8.11 11.05
CA GLY A 171 6.71 -8.89 11.12
C GLY A 171 6.14 -9.06 12.54
N ARG A 172 6.99 -9.24 13.56
CA ARG A 172 6.55 -9.28 14.97
C ARG A 172 5.94 -7.98 15.47
N GLU A 173 6.48 -6.83 15.03
CA GLU A 173 6.00 -5.51 15.43
C GLU A 173 4.63 -5.20 14.81
N VAL A 174 4.38 -5.69 13.60
CA VAL A 174 3.05 -5.62 12.95
C VAL A 174 2.02 -6.35 13.77
N ARG A 175 2.30 -7.59 14.20
CA ARG A 175 1.38 -8.39 15.01
C ARG A 175 1.10 -7.75 16.37
N GLU A 176 2.16 -7.27 17.05
CA GLU A 176 2.01 -6.54 18.32
C GLU A 176 1.14 -5.30 18.17
N PHE A 177 1.31 -4.54 17.09
CA PHE A 177 0.51 -3.36 16.80
C PHE A 177 -0.97 -3.72 16.62
N VAL A 178 -1.29 -4.73 15.81
CA VAL A 178 -2.66 -5.16 15.56
C VAL A 178 -3.34 -5.66 16.83
N GLU A 179 -2.68 -6.58 17.56
CA GLU A 179 -3.30 -7.25 18.72
C GLU A 179 -3.36 -6.35 19.96
N ARG A 180 -2.32 -5.56 20.23
CA ARG A 180 -2.15 -4.81 21.48
C ARG A 180 -2.41 -3.32 21.32
N ASP A 181 -1.85 -2.69 20.29
CA ASP A 181 -1.92 -1.23 20.17
C ASP A 181 -3.20 -0.79 19.46
N LEU A 182 -3.70 -1.51 18.46
CA LEU A 182 -4.94 -1.21 17.76
C LEU A 182 -6.15 -1.88 18.41
N GLY A 183 -6.07 -3.18 18.66
CA GLY A 183 -7.14 -3.98 19.23
C GLY A 183 -8.35 -4.17 18.31
N PRO A 184 -9.34 -5.01 18.73
CA PRO A 184 -10.48 -5.34 17.89
C PRO A 184 -11.34 -4.14 17.49
N GLU A 185 -11.59 -3.23 18.43
CA GLU A 185 -12.41 -2.03 18.18
C GLU A 185 -11.75 -1.06 17.20
N GLY A 186 -10.43 -0.87 17.35
CA GLY A 186 -9.66 -0.05 16.43
C GLY A 186 -9.60 -0.70 15.05
N MET A 187 -9.41 -2.02 14.98
CA MET A 187 -9.35 -2.77 13.74
C MET A 187 -10.65 -2.71 12.93
N ALA A 188 -11.81 -2.79 13.60
CA ALA A 188 -13.12 -2.79 12.95
C ALA A 188 -13.39 -1.55 12.06
N ARG A 189 -12.73 -0.41 12.34
CA ARG A 189 -12.82 0.82 11.55
C ARG A 189 -11.52 1.19 10.86
N SER A 190 -10.64 0.23 10.66
CA SER A 190 -9.34 0.45 10.07
C SER A 190 -9.12 -0.47 8.87
N VAL A 191 -8.30 0.01 7.94
CA VAL A 191 -7.67 -0.82 6.91
C VAL A 191 -6.17 -0.75 7.13
N LEU A 192 -5.51 -1.90 7.21
CA LEU A 192 -4.06 -1.98 7.33
C LEU A 192 -3.44 -2.37 5.99
N VAL A 193 -2.41 -1.64 5.57
CA VAL A 193 -1.56 -2.02 4.44
C VAL A 193 -0.17 -2.33 4.97
N VAL A 194 0.29 -3.55 4.79
CA VAL A 194 1.52 -4.06 5.41
C VAL A 194 2.55 -4.45 4.37
N ALA A 195 3.75 -3.88 4.50
CA ALA A 195 4.93 -4.29 3.74
C ALA A 195 6.15 -4.29 4.67
N THR A 196 6.45 -5.45 5.22
CA THR A 196 7.53 -5.64 6.20
C THR A 196 8.93 -5.42 5.62
N SER A 197 9.93 -5.30 6.48
CA SER A 197 11.31 -4.99 6.10
C SER A 197 11.99 -6.04 5.20
N ASP A 198 11.47 -7.26 5.18
CA ASP A 198 11.91 -8.36 4.31
C ASP A 198 11.36 -8.29 2.89
N LYS A 199 10.32 -7.47 2.65
CA LYS A 199 9.73 -7.30 1.32
C LYS A 199 10.61 -6.46 0.40
N PRO A 200 10.58 -6.71 -0.93
CA PRO A 200 11.30 -5.90 -1.92
C PRO A 200 11.00 -4.41 -1.81
N ALA A 201 11.98 -3.57 -2.19
CA ALA A 201 11.85 -2.11 -2.09
C ALA A 201 10.65 -1.57 -2.89
N LEU A 202 10.35 -2.16 -4.05
CA LEU A 202 9.21 -1.77 -4.88
C LEU A 202 7.88 -1.99 -4.17
N ILE A 203 7.68 -3.15 -3.53
CA ILE A 203 6.47 -3.44 -2.73
C ILE A 203 6.32 -2.45 -1.60
N ARG A 204 7.40 -2.12 -0.88
CA ARG A 204 7.36 -1.13 0.20
C ARG A 204 6.99 0.27 -0.30
N ASN A 205 7.45 0.63 -1.49
CA ASN A 205 7.07 1.89 -2.13
C ASN A 205 5.59 1.87 -2.55
N LYS A 206 5.14 0.78 -3.21
CA LYS A 206 3.73 0.63 -3.61
C LYS A 206 2.79 0.60 -2.42
N ALA A 207 3.16 -0.04 -1.32
CA ALA A 207 2.34 -0.06 -0.10
C ALA A 207 1.96 1.33 0.41
N ALA A 208 2.86 2.31 0.33
CA ALA A 208 2.55 3.69 0.69
C ALA A 208 1.51 4.30 -0.25
N LYS A 209 1.64 4.05 -1.55
CA LYS A 209 0.70 4.53 -2.56
C LYS A 209 -0.65 3.82 -2.46
N THR A 210 -0.65 2.50 -2.26
CA THR A 210 -1.86 1.70 -2.02
C THR A 210 -2.66 2.22 -0.83
N ALA A 211 -2.00 2.46 0.31
CA ALA A 211 -2.66 3.02 1.48
C ALA A 211 -3.20 4.44 1.21
N THR A 212 -2.46 5.25 0.46
CA THR A 212 -2.92 6.60 0.07
C THR A 212 -4.15 6.51 -0.83
N ALA A 213 -4.13 5.64 -1.85
CA ALA A 213 -5.26 5.43 -2.75
C ALA A 213 -6.53 4.95 -2.00
N ILE A 214 -6.38 4.04 -1.04
CA ILE A 214 -7.49 3.62 -0.16
C ILE A 214 -8.02 4.82 0.65
N ALA A 215 -7.13 5.64 1.22
CA ALA A 215 -7.52 6.80 2.01
C ALA A 215 -8.15 7.94 1.16
N GLU A 216 -7.81 8.04 -0.11
CA GLU A 216 -8.42 9.00 -1.05
C GLU A 216 -9.82 8.59 -1.48
N TYR A 217 -10.12 7.29 -1.47
CA TYR A 217 -11.45 6.77 -1.78
C TYR A 217 -12.47 7.09 -0.67
N PHE A 218 -12.10 6.93 0.60
CA PHE A 218 -12.93 7.22 1.77
C PHE A 218 -12.97 8.73 2.09
#